data_9943ae4cb2666daa3fd50e235e6f2543
#
_entry.id   9943ae4cb2666daa3fd50e235e6f2543
#
_cell.length_a   1.000
_cell.length_b   1.000
_cell.length_c   1.000
_cell.angle_alpha   90.00
_cell.angle_beta   90.00
_cell.angle_gamma   90.00
#
_symmetry.space_group_name_H-M   'P 1'
#
loop_
_entity.id
_entity.type
_entity.pdbx_description
1 polymer ?
#
loop_
_entity_poly.entity_id
_entity_poly.type
_entity_poly.pdbx_seq_one_letter_code
_entity_poly.pdbx_strand_id
1 'polypeptide(L)'
;SGKELILNSETYTELMSTDANRNNRKMAYDKRFYHLIEQSDRMAEIYCNKSQLDDLLARELNYSDSYDSKMFGAYLTRDQVETMNQVFKERKGDFDSYYEFRRKRMNLDRLKPYDLQLSLLKSPDRKYSYEDTLANISASYAQMAPAFQEIFLQTATSGSIDVYPNPEGGKRPGGYCQDMCALNRPALIFMNYKGLIDDQRTLTHEMGHAINFYLMGS
;
A
#
# COMPACT_ATOMS: atom_id res chain seq x y z
N SER A 1 -22.16 -8.07 20.48
CA SER A 1 -22.79 -9.10 19.63
C SER A 1 -21.73 -10.14 19.32
N GLY A 2 -21.92 -11.38 19.79
CA GLY A 2 -20.97 -12.49 19.67
C GLY A 2 -20.87 -13.07 18.24
N LYS A 3 -20.67 -12.23 17.24
CA LYS A 3 -20.37 -12.69 15.88
C LYS A 3 -18.89 -13.04 15.83
N GLU A 4 -18.59 -14.28 15.46
CA GLU A 4 -17.25 -14.73 15.15
C GLU A 4 -16.78 -14.05 13.85
N LEU A 5 -15.65 -13.33 13.90
CA LEU A 5 -15.06 -12.65 12.76
C LEU A 5 -13.84 -13.45 12.30
N ILE A 6 -13.86 -13.88 11.05
CA ILE A 6 -12.67 -14.46 10.43
C ILE A 6 -11.70 -13.32 10.14
N LEU A 7 -10.54 -13.34 10.80
CA LEU A 7 -9.52 -12.32 10.65
C LEU A 7 -8.59 -12.67 9.49
N ASN A 8 -8.85 -12.10 8.32
CA ASN A 8 -7.94 -12.07 7.19
C ASN A 8 -7.32 -10.67 7.03
N SER A 9 -6.48 -10.44 6.02
CA SER A 9 -5.82 -9.14 5.82
C SER A 9 -6.82 -8.01 5.58
N GLU A 10 -7.92 -8.27 4.92
CA GLU A 10 -8.94 -7.30 4.57
C GLU A 10 -9.77 -6.90 5.79
N THR A 11 -10.35 -7.90 6.50
CA THR A 11 -11.13 -7.65 7.72
C THR A 11 -10.30 -7.03 8.82
N TYR A 12 -8.99 -7.36 8.89
CA TYR A 12 -8.05 -6.68 9.78
C TYR A 12 -7.91 -5.20 9.45
N THR A 13 -7.66 -4.85 8.19
CA THR A 13 -7.48 -3.46 7.76
C THR A 13 -8.76 -2.65 7.97
N GLU A 14 -9.91 -3.20 7.62
CA GLU A 14 -11.21 -2.57 7.85
C GLU A 14 -11.42 -2.28 9.34
N LEU A 15 -11.21 -3.29 10.21
CA LEU A 15 -11.36 -3.14 11.66
C LEU A 15 -10.39 -2.10 12.23
N MET A 16 -9.12 -2.08 11.78
CA MET A 16 -8.14 -1.10 12.24
C MET A 16 -8.52 0.33 11.86
N SER A 17 -9.15 0.55 10.70
CA SER A 17 -9.48 1.86 10.16
C SER A 17 -10.84 2.39 10.60
N THR A 18 -11.79 1.51 10.94
CA THR A 18 -13.19 1.89 11.15
C THR A 18 -13.75 1.60 12.54
N ASP A 19 -13.25 0.58 13.24
CA ASP A 19 -13.82 0.22 14.54
C ASP A 19 -13.41 1.22 15.63
N ALA A 20 -14.38 1.96 16.15
CA ALA A 20 -14.16 2.92 17.22
C ALA A 20 -13.74 2.24 18.54
N ASN A 21 -14.08 0.96 18.75
CA ASN A 21 -13.74 0.23 19.96
C ASN A 21 -12.25 -0.17 19.95
N ARG A 22 -11.47 0.50 20.79
CA ARG A 22 -10.02 0.27 20.92
C ARG A 22 -9.68 -1.17 21.32
N ASN A 23 -10.51 -1.82 22.16
CA ASN A 23 -10.26 -3.19 22.58
C ASN A 23 -10.41 -4.18 21.42
N ASN A 24 -11.37 -3.97 20.52
CA ASN A 24 -11.51 -4.80 19.33
C ASN A 24 -10.29 -4.66 18.42
N ARG A 25 -9.81 -3.43 18.18
CA ARG A 25 -8.58 -3.19 17.39
C ARG A 25 -7.37 -3.85 18.06
N LYS A 26 -7.23 -3.73 19.40
CA LYS A 26 -6.16 -4.39 20.14
C LYS A 26 -6.22 -5.91 19.98
N MET A 27 -7.39 -6.51 20.17
CA MET A 27 -7.57 -7.97 20.02
C MET A 27 -7.20 -8.45 18.61
N ALA A 28 -7.64 -7.74 17.59
CA ALA A 28 -7.31 -8.09 16.20
C ALA A 28 -5.80 -7.93 15.94
N TYR A 29 -5.18 -6.87 16.46
CA TYR A 29 -3.73 -6.66 16.38
C TYR A 29 -2.97 -7.79 17.04
N ASP A 30 -3.28 -8.11 18.30
CA ASP A 30 -2.65 -9.18 19.06
C ASP A 30 -2.80 -10.52 18.32
N LYS A 31 -4.01 -10.84 17.83
CA LYS A 31 -4.29 -12.07 17.08
C LYS A 31 -3.49 -12.19 15.79
N ARG A 32 -3.37 -11.08 15.04
CA ARG A 32 -2.61 -11.05 13.79
C ARG A 32 -1.12 -11.28 14.02
N PHE A 33 -0.55 -10.66 15.05
CA PHE A 33 0.90 -10.72 15.30
C PHE A 33 1.32 -11.88 16.19
N TYR A 34 0.38 -12.55 16.85
CA TYR A 34 0.68 -13.68 17.74
C TYR A 34 1.56 -14.75 17.06
N HIS A 35 1.14 -15.24 15.91
CA HIS A 35 1.90 -16.27 15.18
C HIS A 35 3.25 -15.78 14.65
N LEU A 36 3.36 -14.50 14.31
CA LEU A 36 4.63 -13.93 13.88
C LEU A 36 5.61 -13.85 15.04
N ILE A 37 5.13 -13.52 16.24
CA ILE A 37 5.95 -13.50 17.47
C ILE A 37 6.41 -14.90 17.83
N GLU A 38 5.53 -15.90 17.75
CA GLU A 38 5.90 -17.30 18.03
C GLU A 38 6.95 -17.85 17.05
N GLN A 39 7.00 -17.32 15.84
CA GLN A 39 7.95 -17.75 14.81
C GLN A 39 9.12 -16.78 14.60
N SER A 40 9.27 -15.78 15.49
CA SER A 40 10.26 -14.71 15.32
C SER A 40 11.69 -15.22 15.14
N ASP A 41 12.11 -16.20 15.93
CA ASP A 41 13.47 -16.76 15.83
C ASP A 41 13.71 -17.44 14.50
N ARG A 42 12.75 -18.24 14.04
CA ARG A 42 12.83 -18.89 12.73
C ARG A 42 12.82 -17.88 11.58
N MET A 43 12.01 -16.84 11.70
CA MET A 43 11.99 -15.76 10.70
C MET A 43 13.31 -14.99 10.69
N ALA A 44 13.91 -14.74 11.87
CA ALA A 44 15.21 -14.11 11.99
C ALA A 44 16.31 -14.96 11.33
N GLU A 45 16.33 -16.26 11.56
CA GLU A 45 17.27 -17.19 10.93
C GLU A 45 17.15 -17.17 9.40
N ILE A 46 15.93 -17.25 8.87
CA ILE A 46 15.69 -17.20 7.42
C ILE A 46 16.17 -15.87 6.84
N TYR A 47 15.90 -14.75 7.54
CA TYR A 47 16.33 -13.43 7.12
C TYR A 47 17.86 -13.28 7.12
N CYS A 48 18.52 -13.76 8.16
CA CYS A 48 19.99 -13.75 8.24
C CYS A 48 20.62 -14.58 7.12
N ASN A 49 20.12 -15.80 6.87
CA ASN A 49 20.61 -16.67 5.80
C ASN A 49 20.42 -16.02 4.42
N LYS A 50 19.24 -15.39 4.21
CA LYS A 50 18.99 -14.66 2.97
C LYS A 50 19.96 -13.48 2.80
N SER A 51 20.20 -12.69 3.85
CA SER A 51 21.13 -11.57 3.80
C SER A 51 22.55 -12.00 3.46
N GLN A 52 23.01 -13.13 4.04
CA GLN A 52 24.33 -13.68 3.74
C GLN A 52 24.41 -14.16 2.28
N LEU A 53 23.36 -14.83 1.77
CA LEU A 53 23.29 -15.23 0.37
C LEU A 53 23.30 -14.02 -0.58
N ASP A 54 22.53 -12.99 -0.27
CA ASP A 54 22.51 -11.74 -1.06
C ASP A 54 23.90 -11.09 -1.11
N ASP A 55 24.65 -11.12 0.00
CA ASP A 55 26.03 -10.60 0.06
C ASP A 55 27.00 -11.43 -0.76
N LEU A 56 26.91 -12.75 -0.69
CA LEU A 56 27.73 -13.63 -1.52
C LEU A 56 27.49 -13.38 -3.01
N LEU A 57 26.23 -13.33 -3.43
CA LEU A 57 25.85 -13.06 -4.82
C LEU A 57 26.31 -11.67 -5.28
N ALA A 58 26.21 -10.66 -4.43
CA ALA A 58 26.67 -9.30 -4.74
C ALA A 58 28.17 -9.29 -5.01
N ARG A 59 28.98 -9.95 -4.17
CA ARG A 59 30.44 -10.07 -4.34
C ARG A 59 30.83 -10.80 -5.61
N GLU A 60 30.13 -11.90 -5.96
CA GLU A 60 30.34 -12.62 -7.24
C GLU A 60 30.06 -11.72 -8.46
N LEU A 61 29.15 -10.73 -8.31
CA LEU A 61 28.84 -9.74 -9.32
C LEU A 61 29.72 -8.48 -9.24
N ASN A 62 30.79 -8.49 -8.44
CA ASN A 62 31.74 -7.40 -8.23
C ASN A 62 31.16 -6.15 -7.54
N TYR A 63 30.11 -6.29 -6.74
CA TYR A 63 29.66 -5.25 -5.82
C TYR A 63 30.37 -5.39 -4.46
N SER A 64 30.48 -4.32 -3.70
CA SER A 64 31.09 -4.34 -2.36
C SER A 64 30.28 -5.15 -1.35
N ASP A 65 28.97 -5.09 -1.45
CA ASP A 65 28.00 -5.83 -0.63
C ASP A 65 26.61 -5.86 -1.29
N SER A 66 25.67 -6.54 -0.66
CA SER A 66 24.27 -6.64 -1.13
C SER A 66 23.56 -5.29 -1.17
N TYR A 67 23.94 -4.35 -0.31
CA TYR A 67 23.36 -3.00 -0.30
C TYR A 67 23.68 -2.25 -1.60
N ASP A 68 24.96 -2.22 -1.99
CA ASP A 68 25.37 -1.56 -3.25
C ASP A 68 24.76 -2.22 -4.48
N SER A 69 24.67 -3.54 -4.49
CA SER A 69 23.99 -4.27 -5.56
C SER A 69 22.51 -3.90 -5.69
N LYS A 70 21.80 -3.78 -4.57
CA LYS A 70 20.37 -3.36 -4.56
C LYS A 70 20.20 -1.90 -4.98
N MET A 71 21.09 -1.01 -4.53
CA MET A 71 21.04 0.40 -4.90
C MET A 71 21.30 0.58 -6.40
N PHE A 72 22.25 -0.13 -6.96
CA PHE A 72 22.51 -0.12 -8.42
C PHE A 72 21.27 -0.56 -9.21
N GLY A 73 20.62 -1.65 -8.81
CA GLY A 73 19.37 -2.12 -9.44
C GLY A 73 18.20 -1.14 -9.35
N ALA A 74 18.24 -0.24 -8.36
CA ALA A 74 17.26 0.84 -8.18
C ALA A 74 17.70 2.18 -8.82
N TYR A 75 18.83 2.22 -9.52
CA TYR A 75 19.45 3.44 -10.06
C TYR A 75 19.76 4.49 -8.98
N LEU A 76 20.10 4.05 -7.78
CA LEU A 76 20.48 4.89 -6.64
C LEU A 76 21.94 4.64 -6.24
N THR A 77 22.55 5.64 -5.62
CA THR A 77 23.83 5.47 -4.93
C THR A 77 23.61 5.28 -3.43
N ARG A 78 24.60 4.67 -2.74
CA ARG A 78 24.60 4.55 -1.28
C ARG A 78 24.44 5.92 -0.62
N ASP A 79 25.19 6.93 -1.06
CA ASP A 79 25.14 8.29 -0.49
C ASP A 79 23.77 8.94 -0.61
N GLN A 80 23.04 8.71 -1.72
CA GLN A 80 21.67 9.21 -1.88
C GLN A 80 20.74 8.61 -0.82
N VAL A 81 20.83 7.29 -0.59
CA VAL A 81 19.96 6.61 0.39
C VAL A 81 20.37 6.99 1.82
N GLU A 82 21.67 7.12 2.10
CA GLU A 82 22.14 7.57 3.41
C GLU A 82 21.74 9.03 3.70
N THR A 83 21.81 9.91 2.70
CA THR A 83 21.29 11.28 2.80
C THR A 83 19.79 11.29 3.12
N MET A 84 19.00 10.48 2.41
CA MET A 84 17.57 10.33 2.68
C MET A 84 17.33 9.88 4.13
N ASN A 85 18.05 8.85 4.58
CA ASN A 85 17.96 8.34 5.96
C ASN A 85 18.33 9.41 7.00
N GLN A 86 19.36 10.22 6.71
CA GLN A 86 19.77 11.32 7.58
C GLN A 86 18.66 12.38 7.70
N VAL A 87 18.07 12.79 6.58
CA VAL A 87 16.93 13.73 6.59
C VAL A 87 15.77 13.19 7.43
N PHE A 88 15.41 11.90 7.29
CA PHE A 88 14.37 11.31 8.14
C PHE A 88 14.71 11.36 9.63
N LYS A 89 15.97 11.09 10.00
CA LYS A 89 16.43 11.19 11.40
C LYS A 89 16.34 12.61 11.94
N GLU A 90 16.75 13.59 11.16
CA GLU A 90 16.68 15.02 11.51
C GLU A 90 15.25 15.52 11.64
N ARG A 91 14.35 15.02 10.80
CA ARG A 91 12.93 15.38 10.80
C ARG A 91 12.06 14.50 11.70
N LYS A 92 12.67 13.67 12.54
CA LYS A 92 11.94 12.80 13.48
C LYS A 92 10.93 13.57 14.34
N GLY A 93 11.28 14.78 14.76
CA GLY A 93 10.41 15.64 15.57
C GLY A 93 9.08 15.99 14.90
N ASP A 94 9.04 16.05 13.57
CA ASP A 94 7.79 16.31 12.83
C ASP A 94 6.82 15.13 12.98
N PHE A 95 7.35 13.90 12.88
CA PHE A 95 6.54 12.67 13.10
C PHE A 95 6.08 12.58 14.57
N ASP A 96 6.96 12.88 15.53
CA ASP A 96 6.62 12.88 16.94
C ASP A 96 5.49 13.90 17.23
N SER A 97 5.52 15.07 16.61
CA SER A 97 4.49 16.10 16.71
C SER A 97 3.14 15.61 16.17
N TYR A 98 3.13 14.92 15.04
CA TYR A 98 1.92 14.31 14.49
C TYR A 98 1.35 13.22 15.40
N TYR A 99 2.21 12.33 15.92
CA TYR A 99 1.76 11.27 16.82
C TYR A 99 1.24 11.82 18.14
N GLU A 100 1.85 12.89 18.66
CA GLU A 100 1.36 13.56 19.86
C GLU A 100 0.02 14.25 19.62
N PHE A 101 -0.15 14.93 18.47
CA PHE A 101 -1.45 15.48 18.06
C PHE A 101 -2.50 14.37 18.00
N ARG A 102 -2.18 13.23 17.36
CA ARG A 102 -3.08 12.08 17.24
C ARG A 102 -3.45 11.53 18.61
N ARG A 103 -2.47 11.33 19.50
CA ARG A 103 -2.67 10.86 20.87
C ARG A 103 -3.67 11.75 21.63
N LYS A 104 -3.45 13.07 21.59
CA LYS A 104 -4.34 14.06 22.25
C LYS A 104 -5.74 14.03 21.64
N ARG A 105 -5.85 13.99 20.31
CA ARG A 105 -7.14 13.96 19.63
C ARG A 105 -7.97 12.73 19.96
N MET A 106 -7.32 11.60 20.19
CA MET A 106 -7.95 10.34 20.57
C MET A 106 -8.14 10.21 22.09
N ASN A 107 -7.72 11.19 22.89
CA ASN A 107 -7.76 11.17 24.35
C ASN A 107 -7.12 9.91 24.94
N LEU A 108 -5.89 9.60 24.52
CA LEU A 108 -5.14 8.42 24.96
C LEU A 108 -3.95 8.82 25.82
N ASP A 109 -3.68 8.04 26.87
CA ASP A 109 -2.44 8.18 27.64
C ASP A 109 -1.22 7.81 26.83
N ARG A 110 -1.36 6.78 26.01
CA ARG A 110 -0.30 6.29 25.12
C ARG A 110 -0.87 5.79 23.79
N LEU A 111 -0.28 6.25 22.68
CA LEU A 111 -0.57 5.76 21.35
C LEU A 111 0.07 4.38 21.12
N LYS A 112 -0.64 3.48 20.46
CA LYS A 112 -0.20 2.13 20.12
C LYS A 112 -0.37 1.88 18.64
N PRO A 113 0.33 0.89 18.02
CA PRO A 113 0.21 0.62 16.59
C PRO A 113 -1.24 0.44 16.11
N TYR A 114 -2.09 -0.20 16.89
CA TYR A 114 -3.52 -0.38 16.56
C TYR A 114 -4.39 0.88 16.68
N ASP A 115 -3.78 2.03 17.03
CA ASP A 115 -4.45 3.33 17.03
C ASP A 115 -4.08 4.18 15.81
N LEU A 116 -3.10 3.74 14.99
CA LEU A 116 -2.53 4.57 13.94
C LEU A 116 -3.39 4.63 12.68
N GLN A 117 -4.15 3.59 12.37
CA GLN A 117 -4.96 3.52 11.15
C GLN A 117 -6.37 4.09 11.33
N LEU A 118 -6.87 4.21 12.56
CA LEU A 118 -8.20 4.75 12.81
C LEU A 118 -8.28 6.19 12.31
N SER A 119 -9.29 6.52 11.50
CA SER A 119 -9.52 7.88 11.05
C SER A 119 -9.79 8.81 12.25
N LEU A 120 -9.12 9.96 12.30
CA LEU A 120 -9.37 11.00 13.29
C LEU A 120 -10.58 11.88 12.91
N LEU A 121 -10.99 11.80 11.66
CA LEU A 121 -12.17 12.48 11.14
C LEU A 121 -13.29 11.46 11.00
N LYS A 122 -14.52 11.87 11.29
CA LYS A 122 -15.68 11.08 10.88
C LYS A 122 -15.65 11.03 9.36
N SER A 123 -15.35 9.85 8.83
CA SER A 123 -15.56 9.63 7.40
C SER A 123 -17.05 9.80 7.12
N PRO A 124 -17.45 10.58 6.14
CA PRO A 124 -18.85 10.56 5.72
C PRO A 124 -19.18 9.10 5.33
N ASP A 125 -20.34 8.60 5.77
CA ASP A 125 -20.90 7.31 5.35
C ASP A 125 -21.30 7.32 3.86
N ARG A 126 -20.46 7.94 3.03
CA ARG A 126 -20.67 8.09 1.61
C ARG A 126 -19.97 6.96 0.89
N LYS A 127 -20.76 6.20 0.16
CA LYS A 127 -20.25 5.29 -0.86
C LYS A 127 -20.18 6.02 -2.21
N TYR A 128 -19.15 5.70 -2.95
CA TYR A 128 -18.92 6.20 -4.30
C TYR A 128 -19.18 5.07 -5.27
N SER A 129 -20.00 5.29 -6.29
CA SER A 129 -20.13 4.32 -7.38
C SER A 129 -18.79 4.22 -8.14
N TYR A 130 -18.59 3.13 -8.84
CA TYR A 130 -17.40 2.98 -9.68
C TYR A 130 -17.39 4.03 -10.79
N GLU A 131 -18.53 4.32 -11.37
CA GLU A 131 -18.75 5.31 -12.42
C GLU A 131 -18.41 6.74 -11.92
N ASP A 132 -18.93 7.13 -10.75
CA ASP A 132 -18.58 8.43 -10.14
C ASP A 132 -17.08 8.54 -9.87
N THR A 133 -16.48 7.43 -9.43
CA THR A 133 -15.04 7.39 -9.18
C THR A 133 -14.24 7.57 -10.47
N LEU A 134 -14.61 6.90 -11.55
CA LEU A 134 -13.97 7.10 -12.85
C LEU A 134 -14.11 8.54 -13.34
N ALA A 135 -15.28 9.14 -13.18
CA ALA A 135 -15.51 10.54 -13.56
C ALA A 135 -14.63 11.51 -12.76
N ASN A 136 -14.51 11.31 -11.45
CA ASN A 136 -13.68 12.12 -10.57
C ASN A 136 -12.18 12.00 -10.92
N ILE A 137 -11.71 10.79 -11.17
CA ILE A 137 -10.30 10.53 -11.54
C ILE A 137 -10.01 11.14 -12.92
N SER A 138 -10.90 10.96 -13.90
CA SER A 138 -10.77 11.57 -15.23
C SER A 138 -10.63 13.09 -15.15
N ALA A 139 -11.51 13.75 -14.37
CA ALA A 139 -11.45 15.19 -14.17
C ALA A 139 -10.15 15.64 -13.49
N SER A 140 -9.60 14.85 -12.59
CA SER A 140 -8.33 15.15 -11.92
C SER A 140 -7.15 15.03 -12.89
N TYR A 141 -7.10 13.99 -13.71
CA TYR A 141 -6.03 13.81 -14.70
C TYR A 141 -6.08 14.89 -15.82
N ALA A 142 -7.28 15.33 -16.19
CA ALA A 142 -7.43 16.43 -17.15
C ALA A 142 -6.77 17.74 -16.68
N GLN A 143 -6.75 17.98 -15.37
CA GLN A 143 -6.08 19.15 -14.78
C GLN A 143 -4.56 19.02 -14.73
N MET A 144 -4.03 17.79 -14.72
CA MET A 144 -2.59 17.55 -14.73
C MET A 144 -2.03 17.67 -16.17
N ALA A 145 -2.54 16.86 -17.09
CA ALA A 145 -2.20 16.91 -18.52
C ALA A 145 -3.29 16.21 -19.35
N PRO A 146 -3.69 16.77 -20.52
CA PRO A 146 -4.68 16.13 -21.40
C PRO A 146 -4.31 14.69 -21.81
N ALA A 147 -3.03 14.43 -22.06
CA ALA A 147 -2.54 13.09 -22.40
C ALA A 147 -2.79 12.07 -21.27
N PHE A 148 -2.73 12.48 -20.00
CA PHE A 148 -3.00 11.57 -18.87
C PHE A 148 -4.48 11.17 -18.83
N GLN A 149 -5.37 12.14 -19.13
CA GLN A 149 -6.80 11.83 -19.24
C GLN A 149 -7.09 10.88 -20.38
N GLU A 150 -6.47 11.05 -21.53
CA GLU A 150 -6.64 10.18 -22.69
C GLU A 150 -6.22 8.74 -22.39
N ILE A 151 -5.02 8.55 -21.83
CA ILE A 151 -4.51 7.22 -21.43
C ILE A 151 -5.43 6.60 -20.36
N PHE A 152 -5.87 7.41 -19.38
CA PHE A 152 -6.83 6.97 -18.37
C PHE A 152 -8.12 6.45 -18.99
N LEU A 153 -8.75 7.20 -19.88
CA LEU A 153 -10.01 6.81 -20.55
C LEU A 153 -9.82 5.54 -21.39
N GLN A 154 -8.72 5.44 -22.12
CA GLN A 154 -8.38 4.25 -22.86
C GLN A 154 -8.26 3.03 -21.96
N THR A 155 -7.55 3.13 -20.84
CA THR A 155 -7.39 2.03 -19.86
C THR A 155 -8.73 1.69 -19.21
N ALA A 156 -9.51 2.67 -18.78
CA ALA A 156 -10.79 2.48 -18.11
C ALA A 156 -11.85 1.79 -18.99
N THR A 157 -11.78 1.98 -20.32
CA THR A 157 -12.74 1.41 -21.28
C THR A 157 -12.23 0.12 -21.95
N SER A 158 -10.99 -0.27 -21.74
CA SER A 158 -10.36 -1.42 -22.41
C SER A 158 -10.84 -2.79 -21.90
N GLY A 159 -11.54 -2.83 -20.75
CA GLY A 159 -11.87 -4.08 -20.05
C GLY A 159 -10.70 -4.70 -19.28
N SER A 160 -9.59 -3.95 -19.12
CA SER A 160 -8.40 -4.42 -18.40
C SER A 160 -8.45 -4.18 -16.89
N ILE A 161 -9.59 -3.76 -16.32
CA ILE A 161 -9.76 -3.53 -14.88
C ILE A 161 -10.68 -4.61 -14.31
N ASP A 162 -10.12 -5.46 -13.45
CA ASP A 162 -10.87 -6.41 -12.62
C ASP A 162 -11.30 -5.71 -11.33
N VAL A 163 -12.54 -5.21 -11.30
CA VAL A 163 -13.00 -4.18 -10.35
C VAL A 163 -13.41 -4.74 -9.00
N TYR A 164 -14.33 -5.73 -8.99
CA TYR A 164 -15.04 -6.09 -7.77
C TYR A 164 -14.43 -7.27 -7.01
N PRO A 165 -14.61 -7.34 -5.67
CA PRO A 165 -14.19 -8.50 -4.89
C PRO A 165 -14.95 -9.76 -5.32
N ASN A 166 -14.26 -10.89 -5.36
CA ASN A 166 -14.82 -12.22 -5.60
C ASN A 166 -14.10 -13.26 -4.73
N PRO A 167 -14.29 -13.23 -3.40
CA PRO A 167 -13.60 -14.14 -2.48
C PRO A 167 -14.02 -15.60 -2.70
N GLU A 168 -15.26 -15.86 -3.09
CA GLU A 168 -15.76 -17.21 -3.40
C GLU A 168 -15.09 -17.79 -4.65
N GLY A 169 -14.75 -16.94 -5.62
CA GLY A 169 -13.96 -17.29 -6.80
C GLY A 169 -12.45 -17.31 -6.56
N GLY A 170 -12.00 -17.18 -5.30
CA GLY A 170 -10.58 -17.22 -4.93
C GLY A 170 -9.80 -15.93 -5.19
N LYS A 171 -10.49 -14.82 -5.51
CA LYS A 171 -9.86 -13.52 -5.70
C LYS A 171 -9.21 -13.04 -4.41
N ARG A 172 -7.90 -12.73 -4.49
CA ARG A 172 -7.14 -12.24 -3.33
C ARG A 172 -7.49 -10.78 -2.99
N PRO A 173 -7.43 -10.38 -1.72
CA PRO A 173 -7.58 -8.97 -1.34
C PRO A 173 -6.41 -8.12 -1.82
N GLY A 174 -6.64 -6.80 -1.93
CA GLY A 174 -5.65 -5.80 -2.36
C GLY A 174 -5.95 -5.23 -3.73
N GLY A 175 -5.03 -4.42 -4.23
CA GLY A 175 -5.03 -3.85 -5.58
C GLY A 175 -3.60 -3.86 -6.12
N TYR A 176 -3.45 -3.95 -7.42
CA TYR A 176 -2.16 -3.79 -8.11
C TYR A 176 -2.38 -3.51 -9.59
N CYS A 177 -1.37 -2.92 -10.21
CA CYS A 177 -1.29 -2.73 -11.65
C CYS A 177 -0.16 -3.57 -12.22
N GLN A 178 -0.46 -4.34 -13.27
CA GLN A 178 0.50 -5.18 -13.98
C GLN A 178 0.81 -4.58 -15.35
N ASP A 179 2.08 -4.40 -15.65
CA ASP A 179 2.55 -4.04 -16.97
C ASP A 179 2.23 -5.13 -18.01
N MET A 180 1.64 -4.72 -19.13
CA MET A 180 1.31 -5.58 -20.27
C MET A 180 1.88 -5.02 -21.59
N CYS A 181 2.78 -4.05 -21.55
CA CYS A 181 3.35 -3.39 -22.73
C CYS A 181 4.05 -4.39 -23.67
N ALA A 182 4.76 -5.37 -23.13
CA ALA A 182 5.39 -6.43 -23.94
C ALA A 182 4.39 -7.23 -24.81
N LEU A 183 3.11 -7.23 -24.43
CA LEU A 183 2.01 -7.86 -25.20
C LEU A 183 1.24 -6.86 -26.06
N ASN A 184 1.68 -5.62 -26.14
CA ASN A 184 0.98 -4.52 -26.80
C ASN A 184 -0.47 -4.37 -26.33
N ARG A 185 -0.68 -4.43 -25.00
CA ARG A 185 -1.98 -4.33 -24.32
C ARG A 185 -1.93 -3.26 -23.25
N PRO A 186 -3.08 -2.64 -22.93
CA PRO A 186 -3.21 -1.78 -21.75
C PRO A 186 -2.81 -2.54 -20.48
N ALA A 187 -2.28 -1.82 -19.50
CA ALA A 187 -1.96 -2.39 -18.20
C ALA A 187 -3.19 -3.04 -17.57
N LEU A 188 -2.98 -4.16 -16.88
CA LEU A 188 -4.05 -4.87 -16.16
C LEU A 188 -4.12 -4.33 -14.74
N ILE A 189 -5.29 -3.83 -14.34
CA ILE A 189 -5.52 -3.35 -12.99
C ILE A 189 -6.43 -4.33 -12.26
N PHE A 190 -5.98 -4.74 -11.08
CA PHE A 190 -6.69 -5.61 -10.18
C PHE A 190 -7.13 -4.82 -8.94
N MET A 191 -8.42 -4.88 -8.61
CA MET A 191 -9.04 -4.13 -7.53
C MET A 191 -9.98 -5.02 -6.70
N ASN A 192 -10.31 -4.57 -5.51
CA ASN A 192 -11.40 -5.10 -4.70
C ASN A 192 -12.32 -3.94 -4.26
N TYR A 193 -12.93 -3.29 -5.23
CA TYR A 193 -13.68 -2.05 -5.08
C TYR A 193 -15.00 -2.26 -4.30
N LYS A 194 -15.21 -1.51 -3.22
CA LYS A 194 -16.38 -1.56 -2.32
C LYS A 194 -17.13 -0.23 -2.23
N GLY A 195 -16.64 0.78 -2.91
CA GLY A 195 -17.20 2.13 -2.91
C GLY A 195 -16.71 3.02 -1.77
N LEU A 196 -15.59 2.67 -1.14
CA LEU A 196 -14.98 3.49 -0.09
C LEU A 196 -14.06 4.55 -0.71
N ILE A 197 -13.77 5.61 0.04
CA ILE A 197 -12.82 6.65 -0.39
C ILE A 197 -11.42 6.07 -0.61
N ASP A 198 -11.04 5.05 0.14
CA ASP A 198 -9.75 4.39 -0.02
C ASP A 198 -9.70 3.56 -1.31
N ASP A 199 -10.82 3.00 -1.77
CA ASP A 199 -10.90 2.33 -3.06
C ASP A 199 -10.68 3.31 -4.21
N GLN A 200 -11.24 4.52 -4.11
CA GLN A 200 -10.99 5.60 -5.07
C GLN A 200 -9.51 5.99 -5.10
N ARG A 201 -8.87 6.12 -3.94
CA ARG A 201 -7.42 6.39 -3.84
C ARG A 201 -6.59 5.27 -4.47
N THR A 202 -6.92 4.02 -4.16
CA THR A 202 -6.24 2.86 -4.72
C THR A 202 -6.38 2.85 -6.24
N LEU A 203 -7.59 3.02 -6.79
CA LEU A 203 -7.79 3.06 -8.23
C LEU A 203 -7.00 4.21 -8.88
N THR A 204 -6.97 5.39 -8.27
CA THR A 204 -6.16 6.53 -8.74
C THR A 204 -4.68 6.18 -8.77
N HIS A 205 -4.18 5.50 -7.73
CA HIS A 205 -2.79 5.04 -7.63
C HIS A 205 -2.44 4.03 -8.73
N GLU A 206 -3.26 2.99 -8.90
CA GLU A 206 -3.03 1.95 -9.91
C GLU A 206 -3.14 2.51 -11.34
N MET A 207 -4.02 3.48 -11.57
CA MET A 207 -4.07 4.21 -12.83
C MET A 207 -2.81 5.04 -13.09
N GLY A 208 -2.18 5.59 -12.03
CA GLY A 208 -0.88 6.25 -12.16
C GLY A 208 0.19 5.29 -12.68
N HIS A 209 0.21 4.05 -12.20
CA HIS A 209 1.10 3.02 -12.75
C HIS A 209 0.76 2.69 -14.21
N ALA A 210 -0.52 2.54 -14.55
CA ALA A 210 -0.94 2.26 -15.92
C ALA A 210 -0.50 3.35 -16.91
N ILE A 211 -0.64 4.63 -16.51
CA ILE A 211 -0.15 5.77 -17.30
C ILE A 211 1.37 5.71 -17.47
N ASN A 212 2.10 5.42 -16.38
CA ASN A 212 3.56 5.29 -16.44
C ASN A 212 3.99 4.17 -17.38
N PHE A 213 3.39 2.99 -17.32
CA PHE A 213 3.70 1.87 -18.21
C PHE A 213 3.40 2.20 -19.65
N TYR A 214 2.28 2.87 -19.93
CA TYR A 214 1.94 3.32 -21.29
C TYR A 214 3.02 4.25 -21.86
N LEU A 215 3.46 5.24 -21.08
CA LEU A 215 4.48 6.21 -21.50
C LEU A 215 5.88 5.59 -21.65
N MET A 216 6.18 4.53 -20.90
CA MET A 216 7.45 3.80 -21.02
C MET A 216 7.48 2.86 -22.22
N GLY A 217 6.33 2.38 -22.68
CA GLY A 217 6.19 1.45 -23.81
C GLY A 217 5.88 2.11 -25.15
N SER A 218 5.66 3.44 -25.16
CA SER A 218 5.34 4.24 -26.36
C SER A 218 6.57 4.80 -27.07
#